data_fdd87b34b1dcf8bbb25332c5c174d2fe
#
_entry.id   fdd87b34b1dcf8bbb25332c5c174d2fe
#
_cell.length_a   1.000
_cell.length_b   1.000
_cell.length_c   1.000
_cell.angle_alpha   90.00
_cell.angle_beta   90.00
_cell.angle_gamma   90.00
#
_symmetry.space_group_name_H-M   'P 1'
#
loop_
_entity.id
_entity.type
_entity.pdbx_description
1 polymer ?
#
loop_
_entity_poly.entity_id
_entity_poly.type
_entity_poly.pdbx_seq_one_letter_code
_entity_poly.pdbx_strand_id
1 'polypeptide(L)'
;MQQGKEGNNMLDMKELLAFSVEAKASDVHIAVGIPPKLRINGRLTEVEVPPLTPADAAEAIGATMKERHVAILKDRGEVDFSFDSPETGRFRVNVYMDRGNMAAAYRRVETQIPRPDQLGIPREVVDLYKRKRGLVLVTGPTGSGKSTTLASIINKANENLTDHIITLEDPIEYIHHHNKAI
;
A
#
# COMPACT_ATOMS: atom_id res chain seq x y z
N MET A 1 -18.79 40.79 -14.40
CA MET A 1 -19.40 39.56 -14.89
C MET A 1 -18.29 38.54 -15.12
N GLN A 2 -17.92 37.80 -14.10
CA GLN A 2 -17.01 36.64 -14.23
C GLN A 2 -17.90 35.39 -14.18
N GLN A 3 -18.01 34.74 -15.33
CA GLN A 3 -18.69 33.46 -15.45
C GLN A 3 -17.86 32.44 -14.66
N GLY A 4 -18.42 31.92 -13.57
CA GLY A 4 -17.88 30.76 -12.86
C GLY A 4 -17.86 29.57 -13.81
N LYS A 5 -16.66 29.03 -14.03
CA LYS A 5 -16.55 27.66 -14.54
C LYS A 5 -17.06 26.73 -13.44
N GLU A 6 -18.28 26.24 -13.59
CA GLU A 6 -18.71 24.99 -12.97
C GLU A 6 -17.84 23.87 -13.59
N GLY A 7 -16.62 23.73 -13.12
CA GLY A 7 -15.82 22.56 -13.35
C GLY A 7 -16.39 21.44 -12.49
N ASN A 8 -16.85 20.37 -13.14
CA ASN A 8 -17.14 19.11 -12.53
C ASN A 8 -15.84 18.67 -11.81
N ASN A 9 -15.76 18.96 -10.52
CA ASN A 9 -14.56 18.73 -9.70
C ASN A 9 -14.56 17.28 -9.23
N MET A 10 -14.57 16.39 -10.21
CA MET A 10 -14.53 14.96 -10.04
C MET A 10 -13.19 14.59 -9.39
N LEU A 11 -13.22 13.89 -8.27
CA LEU A 11 -12.01 13.44 -7.58
C LEU A 11 -11.22 12.48 -8.46
N ASP A 12 -10.11 12.94 -9.02
CA ASP A 12 -9.18 12.04 -9.73
C ASP A 12 -8.42 11.20 -8.72
N MET A 13 -8.72 9.90 -8.73
CA MET A 13 -8.09 8.95 -7.82
C MET A 13 -6.58 8.86 -8.02
N LYS A 14 -6.08 9.03 -9.24
CA LYS A 14 -4.64 8.98 -9.52
C LYS A 14 -3.94 10.19 -8.92
N GLU A 15 -4.52 11.38 -9.08
CA GLU A 15 -4.00 12.61 -8.50
C GLU A 15 -4.00 12.53 -6.96
N LEU A 16 -5.08 12.00 -6.36
CA LEU A 16 -5.17 11.82 -4.91
C LEU A 16 -4.10 10.85 -4.39
N LEU A 17 -3.89 9.73 -5.07
CA LEU A 17 -2.86 8.76 -4.70
C LEU A 17 -1.45 9.34 -4.88
N ALA A 18 -1.20 10.10 -5.96
CA ALA A 18 0.08 10.79 -6.16
C ALA A 18 0.35 11.80 -5.04
N PHE A 19 -0.65 12.62 -4.71
CA PHE A 19 -0.56 13.56 -3.59
C PHE A 19 -0.30 12.85 -2.26
N SER A 20 -0.94 11.69 -2.03
CA SER A 20 -0.71 10.90 -0.82
C SER A 20 0.75 10.42 -0.69
N VAL A 21 1.38 10.08 -1.82
CA VAL A 21 2.80 9.67 -1.86
C VAL A 21 3.72 10.85 -1.53
N GLU A 22 3.48 12.02 -2.12
CA GLU A 22 4.24 13.26 -1.85
C GLU A 22 4.11 13.69 -0.38
N ALA A 23 2.89 13.61 0.16
CA ALA A 23 2.60 13.90 1.57
C ALA A 23 3.13 12.83 2.55
N LYS A 24 3.74 11.74 2.05
CA LYS A 24 4.23 10.59 2.86
C LYS A 24 3.12 9.98 3.73
N ALA A 25 1.90 9.95 3.21
CA ALA A 25 0.79 9.31 3.88
C ALA A 25 0.95 7.79 3.86
N SER A 26 0.59 7.14 4.96
CA SER A 26 0.52 5.67 5.05
C SER A 26 -0.78 5.11 4.48
N ASP A 27 -1.88 5.85 4.65
CA ASP A 27 -3.20 5.43 4.21
C ASP A 27 -3.97 6.60 3.60
N VAL A 28 -4.86 6.28 2.64
CA VAL A 28 -5.90 7.17 2.10
C VAL A 28 -7.25 6.57 2.43
N HIS A 29 -8.14 7.35 3.00
CA HIS A 29 -9.51 6.92 3.33
C HIS A 29 -10.51 7.71 2.51
N ILE A 30 -11.44 7.00 1.88
CA ILE A 30 -12.55 7.54 1.10
C ILE A 30 -13.86 7.07 1.70
N ALA A 31 -14.71 8.02 2.06
CA ALA A 31 -16.07 7.76 2.53
C ALA A 31 -17.01 8.89 2.10
N VAL A 32 -18.29 8.57 1.97
CA VAL A 32 -19.33 9.54 1.60
C VAL A 32 -19.59 10.52 2.74
N GLY A 33 -19.84 11.78 2.39
CA GLY A 33 -20.22 12.86 3.33
C GLY A 33 -19.03 13.56 4.00
N ILE A 34 -17.80 13.15 3.71
CA ILE A 34 -16.58 13.80 4.20
C ILE A 34 -15.57 13.96 3.05
N PRO A 35 -14.63 14.92 3.14
CA PRO A 35 -13.47 14.94 2.26
C PRO A 35 -12.63 13.68 2.42
N PRO A 36 -11.86 13.25 1.40
CA PRO A 36 -10.84 12.22 1.55
C PRO A 36 -9.88 12.56 2.70
N LYS A 37 -9.44 11.55 3.44
CA LYS A 37 -8.51 11.73 4.55
C LYS A 37 -7.22 10.95 4.31
N LEU A 38 -6.11 11.60 4.56
CA LEU A 38 -4.77 11.00 4.54
C LEU A 38 -4.30 10.72 5.96
N ARG A 39 -3.68 9.57 6.18
CA ARG A 39 -2.98 9.31 7.44
C ARG A 39 -1.51 9.70 7.32
N ILE A 40 -1.14 10.79 7.96
CA ILE A 40 0.23 11.33 7.96
C ILE A 40 0.75 11.30 9.39
N ASN A 41 1.87 10.60 9.63
CA ASN A 41 2.46 10.44 10.97
C ASN A 41 1.43 9.95 12.01
N GLY A 42 0.55 9.02 11.61
CA GLY A 42 -0.48 8.44 12.47
C GLY A 42 -1.75 9.28 12.63
N ARG A 43 -1.78 10.53 12.19
CA ARG A 43 -2.94 11.43 12.28
C ARG A 43 -3.70 11.49 10.97
N LEU A 44 -5.03 11.54 11.05
CA LEU A 44 -5.90 11.76 9.88
C LEU A 44 -5.99 13.25 9.58
N THR A 45 -5.64 13.62 8.35
CA THR A 45 -5.69 14.99 7.80
C THR A 45 -6.65 15.00 6.61
N GLU A 46 -7.52 15.98 6.55
CA GLU A 46 -8.45 16.15 5.42
C GLU A 46 -7.72 16.72 4.21
N VAL A 47 -8.13 16.27 3.02
CA VAL A 47 -7.74 16.88 1.75
C VAL A 47 -8.66 18.08 1.50
N GLU A 48 -8.13 19.18 1.00
CA GLU A 48 -8.88 20.41 0.73
C GLU A 48 -9.76 20.29 -0.53
N VAL A 49 -10.77 19.42 -0.44
CA VAL A 49 -11.82 19.25 -1.46
C VAL A 49 -13.17 19.14 -0.76
N PRO A 50 -14.28 19.39 -1.47
CA PRO A 50 -15.62 19.22 -0.89
C PRO A 50 -15.87 17.80 -0.36
N PRO A 51 -16.79 17.62 0.60
CA PRO A 51 -17.27 16.30 1.01
C PRO A 51 -17.78 15.50 -0.20
N LEU A 52 -17.41 14.22 -0.26
CA LEU A 52 -17.77 13.36 -1.38
C LEU A 52 -19.26 12.99 -1.36
N THR A 53 -19.90 13.09 -2.51
CA THR A 53 -21.21 12.50 -2.74
C THR A 53 -21.10 10.97 -2.94
N PRO A 54 -22.21 10.22 -2.87
CA PRO A 54 -22.21 8.79 -3.20
C PRO A 54 -21.69 8.50 -4.61
N ALA A 55 -21.97 9.39 -5.57
CA ALA A 55 -21.51 9.24 -6.96
C ALA A 55 -19.98 9.45 -7.06
N ASP A 56 -19.44 10.51 -6.44
CA ASP A 56 -18.02 10.82 -6.45
C ASP A 56 -17.20 9.68 -5.82
N ALA A 57 -17.64 9.16 -4.67
CA ALA A 57 -16.97 8.05 -4.00
C ALA A 57 -17.01 6.77 -4.85
N ALA A 58 -18.16 6.44 -5.44
CA ALA A 58 -18.31 5.25 -6.28
C ALA A 58 -17.44 5.34 -7.54
N GLU A 59 -17.35 6.50 -8.17
CA GLU A 59 -16.55 6.72 -9.37
C GLU A 59 -15.05 6.67 -9.06
N ALA A 60 -14.59 7.41 -8.04
CA ALA A 60 -13.20 7.43 -7.65
C ALA A 60 -12.69 6.03 -7.24
N ILE A 61 -13.45 5.31 -6.41
CA ILE A 61 -13.11 3.93 -5.99
C ILE A 61 -13.18 2.99 -7.21
N GLY A 62 -14.23 3.10 -8.01
CA GLY A 62 -14.46 2.28 -9.21
C GLY A 62 -13.31 2.37 -10.21
N ALA A 63 -12.68 3.53 -10.37
CA ALA A 63 -11.53 3.74 -11.24
C ALA A 63 -10.31 2.84 -10.91
N THR A 64 -10.21 2.33 -9.69
CA THR A 64 -9.15 1.42 -9.26
C THR A 64 -9.55 -0.06 -9.28
N MET A 65 -10.83 -0.36 -9.52
CA MET A 65 -11.38 -1.71 -9.48
C MET A 65 -11.38 -2.38 -10.86
N LYS A 66 -11.19 -3.70 -10.88
CA LYS A 66 -11.45 -4.55 -12.04
C LYS A 66 -12.83 -5.17 -11.91
N GLU A 67 -13.41 -5.65 -13.01
CA GLU A 67 -14.74 -6.29 -13.02
C GLU A 67 -14.90 -7.39 -11.95
N ARG A 68 -13.87 -8.22 -11.78
CA ARG A 68 -13.85 -9.27 -10.73
C ARG A 68 -13.99 -8.70 -9.31
N HIS A 69 -13.42 -7.51 -9.04
CA HIS A 69 -13.50 -6.88 -7.72
C HIS A 69 -14.92 -6.36 -7.46
N VAL A 70 -15.54 -5.80 -8.49
CA VAL A 70 -16.94 -5.34 -8.43
C VAL A 70 -17.89 -6.52 -8.16
N ALA A 71 -17.66 -7.67 -8.79
CA ALA A 71 -18.45 -8.87 -8.56
C ALA A 71 -18.34 -9.36 -7.11
N ILE A 72 -17.12 -9.41 -6.55
CA ILE A 72 -16.88 -9.81 -5.16
C ILE A 72 -17.52 -8.83 -4.19
N LEU A 73 -17.38 -7.51 -4.43
CA LEU A 73 -17.99 -6.48 -3.59
C LEU A 73 -19.52 -6.62 -3.54
N LYS A 74 -20.16 -6.89 -4.66
CA LYS A 74 -21.61 -7.12 -4.74
C LYS A 74 -22.06 -8.37 -3.98
N ASP A 75 -21.25 -9.43 -4.00
CA ASP A 75 -21.56 -10.69 -3.35
C ASP A 75 -21.32 -10.65 -1.83
N ARG A 76 -20.17 -10.08 -1.41
CA ARG A 76 -19.68 -10.16 -0.03
C ARG A 76 -19.80 -8.87 0.77
N GLY A 77 -20.05 -7.75 0.12
CA GLY A 77 -20.07 -6.42 0.76
C GLY A 77 -18.68 -5.81 1.01
N GLU A 78 -17.61 -6.57 0.74
CA GLU A 78 -16.22 -6.11 0.85
C GLU A 78 -15.30 -6.83 -0.16
N VAL A 79 -14.18 -6.20 -0.48
CA VAL A 79 -13.13 -6.81 -1.32
C VAL A 79 -11.77 -6.21 -1.00
N ASP A 80 -10.77 -7.09 -0.81
CA ASP A 80 -9.35 -6.74 -0.72
C ASP A 80 -8.66 -7.01 -2.06
N PHE A 81 -7.80 -6.08 -2.51
CA PHE A 81 -6.98 -6.28 -3.69
C PHE A 81 -5.74 -5.37 -3.66
N SER A 82 -4.79 -5.65 -4.57
CA SER A 82 -3.66 -4.76 -4.81
C SER A 82 -3.94 -3.88 -6.02
N PHE A 83 -3.66 -2.59 -5.88
CA PHE A 83 -3.65 -1.61 -6.97
C PHE A 83 -2.22 -1.15 -7.20
N ASP A 84 -1.76 -1.24 -8.44
CA ASP A 84 -0.42 -0.85 -8.86
C ASP A 84 -0.52 0.23 -9.93
N SER A 85 0.23 1.32 -9.75
CA SER A 85 0.39 2.39 -10.75
C SER A 85 1.89 2.71 -10.90
N PRO A 86 2.39 2.88 -12.12
CA PRO A 86 3.78 3.30 -12.35
C PRO A 86 4.13 4.63 -11.68
N GLU A 87 3.15 5.52 -11.52
CA GLU A 87 3.33 6.88 -10.99
C GLU A 87 3.28 6.92 -9.46
N THR A 88 2.46 6.09 -8.85
CA THR A 88 2.16 6.16 -7.41
C THR A 88 2.66 4.96 -6.62
N GLY A 89 3.12 3.91 -7.30
CA GLY A 89 3.55 2.66 -6.69
C GLY A 89 2.37 1.74 -6.35
N ARG A 90 2.53 0.94 -5.31
CA ARG A 90 1.59 -0.11 -4.92
C ARG A 90 0.79 0.25 -3.69
N PHE A 91 -0.50 -0.06 -3.75
CA PHE A 91 -1.43 0.05 -2.63
C PHE A 91 -2.13 -1.27 -2.38
N ARG A 92 -2.30 -1.63 -1.11
CA ARG A 92 -3.32 -2.57 -0.68
C ARG A 92 -4.61 -1.80 -0.51
N VAL A 93 -5.67 -2.28 -1.16
CA VAL A 93 -6.97 -1.61 -1.19
C VAL A 93 -8.01 -2.52 -0.55
N ASN A 94 -8.71 -2.01 0.44
CA ASN A 94 -9.93 -2.61 0.95
C ASN A 94 -11.10 -1.70 0.58
N VAL A 95 -12.05 -2.23 -0.19
CA VAL A 95 -13.31 -1.56 -0.52
C VAL A 95 -14.43 -2.27 0.19
N TYR A 96 -15.32 -1.53 0.82
CA TYR A 96 -16.44 -2.07 1.56
C TYR A 96 -17.69 -1.20 1.43
N MET A 97 -18.86 -1.78 1.76
CA MET A 97 -20.12 -1.06 1.78
C MET A 97 -20.36 -0.50 3.17
N ASP A 98 -20.48 0.83 3.28
CA ASP A 98 -20.90 1.56 4.48
C ASP A 98 -22.26 2.22 4.25
N ARG A 99 -23.28 1.77 4.97
CA ARG A 99 -24.66 2.29 4.88
C ARG A 99 -25.19 2.37 3.44
N GLY A 100 -24.87 1.35 2.65
CA GLY A 100 -25.28 1.27 1.24
C GLY A 100 -24.43 2.07 0.26
N ASN A 101 -23.37 2.72 0.71
CA ASN A 101 -22.43 3.46 -0.12
C ASN A 101 -21.05 2.78 -0.14
N MET A 102 -20.30 2.99 -1.21
CA MET A 102 -18.92 2.51 -1.29
C MET A 102 -18.00 3.38 -0.43
N ALA A 103 -17.16 2.71 0.35
CA ALA A 103 -16.06 3.32 1.08
C ALA A 103 -14.78 2.51 0.81
N ALA A 104 -13.61 3.13 0.96
CA ALA A 104 -12.34 2.46 0.71
C ALA A 104 -11.20 2.97 1.59
N ALA A 105 -10.28 2.06 1.88
CA ALA A 105 -9.00 2.36 2.49
C ALA A 105 -7.88 1.88 1.57
N TYR A 106 -6.97 2.79 1.21
CA TYR A 106 -5.78 2.51 0.40
C TYR A 106 -4.57 2.61 1.32
N ARG A 107 -3.90 1.50 1.56
CA ARG A 107 -2.64 1.45 2.31
C ARG A 107 -1.47 1.40 1.36
N ARG A 108 -0.58 2.36 1.46
CA ARG A 108 0.65 2.37 0.69
C ARG A 108 1.53 1.20 1.08
N VAL A 109 1.96 0.43 0.07
CA VAL A 109 2.95 -0.64 0.22
C VAL A 109 4.32 -0.07 -0.15
N GLU A 110 5.26 -0.10 0.78
CA GLU A 110 6.62 0.36 0.52
C GLU A 110 7.30 -0.60 -0.45
N THR A 111 7.78 -0.06 -1.57
CA THR A 111 8.43 -0.86 -2.62
C THR A 111 9.94 -0.86 -2.50
N GLN A 112 10.51 0.14 -1.81
CA GLN A 112 11.95 0.21 -1.59
C GLN A 112 12.33 -0.60 -0.35
N ILE A 113 13.11 -1.64 -0.54
CA ILE A 113 13.65 -2.42 0.56
C ILE A 113 14.89 -1.70 1.10
N PRO A 114 14.85 -1.22 2.36
CA PRO A 114 16.00 -0.54 2.94
C PRO A 114 17.17 -1.51 3.12
N ARG A 115 18.39 -1.01 2.96
CA ARG A 115 19.58 -1.81 3.18
C ARG A 115 19.81 -2.06 4.67
N PRO A 116 20.47 -3.18 5.04
CA PRO A 116 20.74 -3.51 6.45
C PRO A 116 21.48 -2.42 7.22
N ASP A 117 22.42 -1.72 6.56
CA ASP A 117 23.17 -0.61 7.15
C ASP A 117 22.29 0.59 7.50
N GLN A 118 21.28 0.88 6.68
CA GLN A 118 20.30 1.94 6.95
C GLN A 118 19.38 1.62 8.14
N LEU A 119 19.17 0.33 8.40
CA LEU A 119 18.37 -0.16 9.53
C LEU A 119 19.18 -0.37 10.81
N GLY A 120 20.51 -0.18 10.77
CA GLY A 120 21.38 -0.46 11.90
C GLY A 120 21.46 -1.94 12.28
N ILE A 121 21.19 -2.85 11.34
CA ILE A 121 21.25 -4.31 11.60
C ILE A 121 22.70 -4.72 11.75
N PRO A 122 23.09 -5.38 12.87
CA PRO A 122 24.47 -5.87 13.08
C PRO A 122 24.88 -6.84 11.96
N ARG A 123 26.14 -6.79 11.57
CA ARG A 123 26.68 -7.60 10.47
C ARG A 123 26.51 -9.10 10.71
N GLU A 124 26.63 -9.55 11.95
CA GLU A 124 26.46 -10.93 12.36
C GLU A 124 25.05 -11.43 12.10
N VAL A 125 24.04 -10.55 12.27
CA VAL A 125 22.64 -10.85 11.96
C VAL A 125 22.41 -10.83 10.45
N VAL A 126 22.99 -9.86 9.74
CA VAL A 126 22.91 -9.83 8.27
C VAL A 126 23.52 -11.09 7.68
N ASP A 127 24.66 -11.54 8.17
CA ASP A 127 25.42 -12.70 7.65
C ASP A 127 24.69 -14.06 7.88
N LEU A 128 23.56 -14.08 8.58
CA LEU A 128 22.70 -15.27 8.71
C LEU A 128 22.21 -15.79 7.35
N TYR A 129 22.06 -14.92 6.33
CA TYR A 129 21.67 -15.36 4.99
C TYR A 129 22.66 -16.35 4.34
N LYS A 130 23.90 -16.40 4.81
CA LYS A 130 24.93 -17.32 4.31
C LYS A 130 24.81 -18.76 4.87
N ARG A 131 23.96 -18.96 5.88
CA ARG A 131 23.75 -20.27 6.49
C ARG A 131 23.01 -21.20 5.54
N LYS A 132 23.56 -22.39 5.33
CA LYS A 132 23.00 -23.38 4.39
C LYS A 132 21.83 -24.19 4.96
N ARG A 133 21.64 -24.17 6.29
CA ARG A 133 20.57 -24.90 6.99
C ARG A 133 20.33 -24.28 8.36
N GLY A 134 19.13 -24.52 8.88
CA GLY A 134 18.69 -24.05 10.19
C GLY A 134 17.39 -23.25 10.09
N LEU A 135 16.96 -22.77 11.22
CA LEU A 135 15.78 -21.90 11.36
C LEU A 135 16.22 -20.60 12.04
N VAL A 136 15.78 -19.48 11.50
CA VAL A 136 15.94 -18.15 12.11
C VAL A 136 14.56 -17.59 12.40
N LEU A 137 14.32 -17.21 13.65
CA LEU A 137 13.05 -16.61 14.08
C LEU A 137 13.27 -15.12 14.35
N VAL A 138 12.43 -14.27 13.74
CA VAL A 138 12.36 -12.83 14.00
C VAL A 138 11.05 -12.54 14.71
N THR A 139 11.12 -12.14 15.96
CA THR A 139 9.96 -11.94 16.84
C THR A 139 9.89 -10.50 17.34
N GLY A 140 8.70 -10.08 17.74
CA GLY A 140 8.46 -8.74 18.28
C GLY A 140 7.01 -8.27 18.04
N PRO A 141 6.58 -7.17 18.66
CA PRO A 141 5.24 -6.60 18.47
C PRO A 141 5.03 -6.09 17.03
N THR A 142 3.78 -5.82 16.68
CA THR A 142 3.44 -5.17 15.40
C THR A 142 4.14 -3.80 15.30
N GLY A 143 4.68 -3.48 14.13
CA GLY A 143 5.40 -2.22 13.89
C GLY A 143 6.85 -2.19 14.40
N SER A 144 7.39 -3.29 14.96
CA SER A 144 8.78 -3.36 15.44
C SER A 144 9.83 -3.54 14.33
N GLY A 145 9.42 -3.59 13.06
CA GLY A 145 10.34 -3.73 11.92
C GLY A 145 10.69 -5.17 11.53
N LYS A 146 9.94 -6.18 12.00
CA LYS A 146 10.20 -7.59 11.66
C LYS A 146 10.27 -7.86 10.16
N SER A 147 9.20 -7.50 9.44
CA SER A 147 9.09 -7.70 7.99
C SER A 147 10.14 -6.90 7.25
N THR A 148 10.40 -5.67 7.67
CA THR A 148 11.45 -4.80 7.09
C THR A 148 12.84 -5.41 7.27
N THR A 149 13.13 -5.95 8.45
CA THR A 149 14.40 -6.63 8.75
C THR A 149 14.56 -7.89 7.89
N LEU A 150 13.50 -8.72 7.80
CA LEU A 150 13.50 -9.92 6.97
C LEU A 150 13.69 -9.57 5.50
N ALA A 151 12.92 -8.61 4.97
CA ALA A 151 13.02 -8.17 3.58
C ALA A 151 14.44 -7.66 3.26
N SER A 152 15.03 -6.89 4.16
CA SER A 152 16.39 -6.37 4.01
C SER A 152 17.45 -7.50 3.93
N ILE A 153 17.35 -8.51 4.78
CA ILE A 153 18.26 -9.67 4.79
C ILE A 153 18.01 -10.56 3.56
N ILE A 154 16.77 -10.80 3.18
CA ILE A 154 16.40 -11.55 1.97
C ILE A 154 16.91 -10.84 0.72
N ASN A 155 16.77 -9.51 0.64
CA ASN A 155 17.30 -8.74 -0.47
C ASN A 155 18.83 -8.86 -0.53
N LYS A 156 19.52 -8.89 0.62
CA LYS A 156 20.97 -9.13 0.68
C LYS A 156 21.34 -10.53 0.19
N ALA A 157 20.53 -11.54 0.50
CA ALA A 157 20.68 -12.88 -0.07
C ALA A 157 20.51 -12.85 -1.60
N ASN A 158 19.46 -12.22 -2.10
CA ASN A 158 19.15 -12.06 -3.52
C ASN A 158 20.30 -11.38 -4.32
N GLU A 159 20.99 -10.41 -3.72
CA GLU A 159 22.13 -9.73 -4.33
C GLU A 159 23.39 -10.59 -4.39
N ASN A 160 23.56 -11.57 -3.51
CA ASN A 160 24.83 -12.24 -3.28
C ASN A 160 24.84 -13.75 -3.56
N LEU A 161 23.69 -14.43 -3.41
CA LEU A 161 23.54 -15.87 -3.64
C LEU A 161 22.90 -16.14 -5.01
N THR A 162 23.15 -17.34 -5.52
CA THR A 162 22.54 -17.86 -6.76
C THR A 162 21.47 -18.92 -6.44
N ASP A 163 20.84 -18.80 -5.28
CA ASP A 163 19.88 -19.76 -4.77
C ASP A 163 18.46 -19.41 -5.23
N HIS A 164 17.53 -20.36 -5.10
CA HIS A 164 16.10 -20.10 -5.27
C HIS A 164 15.53 -19.69 -3.91
N ILE A 165 14.96 -18.48 -3.84
CA ILE A 165 14.37 -17.89 -2.63
C ILE A 165 12.86 -17.92 -2.76
N ILE A 166 12.17 -18.51 -1.79
CA ILE A 166 10.70 -18.56 -1.74
C ILE A 166 10.25 -17.84 -0.47
N THR A 167 9.37 -16.85 -0.62
CA THR A 167 8.66 -16.21 0.49
C THR A 167 7.20 -16.63 0.50
N LEU A 168 6.64 -16.81 1.71
CA LEU A 168 5.22 -17.08 1.94
C LEU A 168 4.69 -15.99 2.87
N GLU A 169 3.88 -15.10 2.34
CA GLU A 169 3.43 -13.90 3.03
C GLU A 169 1.92 -13.66 2.83
N ASP A 170 1.25 -13.19 3.87
CA ASP A 170 -0.16 -12.82 3.82
C ASP A 170 -0.42 -11.52 4.63
N PRO A 171 -0.47 -10.36 3.94
CA PRO A 171 -0.14 -10.10 2.53
C PRO A 171 1.37 -9.94 2.30
N ILE A 172 1.78 -9.89 1.01
CA ILE A 172 3.15 -9.50 0.63
C ILE A 172 3.36 -8.03 0.99
N GLU A 173 4.34 -7.75 1.86
CA GLU A 173 4.71 -6.39 2.27
C GLU A 173 5.80 -5.77 1.39
N TYR A 174 6.77 -6.57 0.91
CA TYR A 174 7.85 -6.12 0.04
C TYR A 174 7.95 -6.96 -1.22
N ILE A 175 8.26 -6.33 -2.34
CA ILE A 175 8.47 -7.02 -3.61
C ILE A 175 9.97 -7.11 -3.87
N HIS A 176 10.47 -8.33 -3.97
CA HIS A 176 11.83 -8.60 -4.39
C HIS A 176 11.90 -8.77 -5.90
N HIS A 177 12.74 -7.99 -6.56
CA HIS A 177 13.05 -8.18 -7.97
C HIS A 177 14.20 -9.19 -8.11
N HIS A 178 14.14 -10.04 -9.13
CA HIS A 178 15.21 -10.99 -9.40
C HIS A 178 16.55 -10.27 -9.59
N ASN A 179 17.59 -10.81 -8.97
CA ASN A 179 18.98 -10.36 -9.13
C ASN A 179 19.86 -11.59 -9.39
N LYS A 180 20.78 -11.96 -8.48
CA LYS A 180 21.53 -13.22 -8.61
C LYS A 180 20.68 -14.44 -8.23
N ALA A 181 19.80 -14.28 -7.27
CA ALA A 181 18.81 -15.30 -6.91
C ALA A 181 17.52 -15.17 -7.73
N ILE A 182 16.72 -16.22 -7.73
CA ILE A 182 15.38 -16.28 -8.32
C ILE A 182 14.36 -16.50 -7.21
#